data_4e8a1b51413ec6af408c5d9ddb927f2c
#
_entry.id   4e8a1b51413ec6af408c5d9ddb927f2c
#
_cell.length_a   1.000
_cell.length_b   1.000
_cell.length_c   1.000
_cell.angle_alpha   90.00
_cell.angle_beta   90.00
_cell.angle_gamma   90.00
#
_symmetry.space_group_name_H-M   'P 1'
#
loop_
_entity.id
_entity.type
_entity.pdbx_description
1 polymer ?
#
loop_
_entity_poly.entity_id
_entity_poly.type
_entity_poly.pdbx_seq_one_letter_code
_entity_poly.pdbx_strand_id
1 'polypeptide(L)'
;MKTIGSRVVAAAVAALLLNACSDSGTPTAGPSTVPSSSVPVTTQKPPTTPTQTPAQTPTPTPTPTVAGCVDQKLQQLTPREQAAQLIMTGISTNGMNSAERSIARAQKPGGLLLMGPGGSASHTRTAMAAATTAATVKGISPFIAADQEGGKIQRLKGSGFDRIPSATVQATWSDDKLATRAKTWGAQLKQAGVNMDLAPVADVVPASLGDDNAPIGALDRGYGDTPGEVGPHVVAFIKGMHEAEVMTSVKHFPGLGRVKGNTDFSSGVVDTVTTRNDDDLAPFAAGIQAGSDLVMISTVTYTKIDPKNRAVFSPTIIGGMLRGDLGFGGVVITDDVGAAAEVASVPAGQRATRFVAAGGDIVITAKASLTSTMVTALVAKAQQDKAFAAQLQSSVRRVLTLKQNRGLLSCG
;
A
#
# COMPACT_ATOMS: atom_id res chain seq x y z
N MET A 1 57.84 2.06 -19.61
CA MET A 1 58.22 1.60 -20.98
C MET A 1 57.24 0.53 -21.43
N LYS A 2 56.77 0.66 -22.68
CA LYS A 2 55.80 -0.14 -23.49
C LYS A 2 54.32 0.23 -23.20
N THR A 3 53.71 1.14 -23.86
CA THR A 3 53.23 1.40 -25.26
C THR A 3 52.16 0.44 -25.75
N ILE A 4 50.96 0.97 -25.88
CA ILE A 4 50.07 1.18 -27.04
C ILE A 4 49.37 -0.08 -27.60
N GLY A 5 48.07 0.01 -27.76
CA GLY A 5 47.26 -0.90 -28.57
C GLY A 5 45.80 -0.40 -28.70
N SER A 6 45.62 0.73 -29.41
CA SER A 6 44.32 1.15 -29.97
C SER A 6 43.84 0.18 -31.03
N ARG A 7 42.59 -0.24 -31.06
CA ARG A 7 41.87 -0.64 -32.27
C ARG A 7 40.44 -0.07 -32.27
N VAL A 8 40.30 0.89 -33.16
CA VAL A 8 39.05 1.38 -33.71
C VAL A 8 38.56 0.40 -34.76
N VAL A 9 37.31 0.02 -34.78
CA VAL A 9 36.63 -0.49 -35.97
C VAL A 9 35.28 0.20 -36.07
N ALA A 10 35.07 0.86 -37.20
CA ALA A 10 33.95 1.66 -37.58
C ALA A 10 32.87 0.86 -38.34
N ALA A 11 31.65 1.30 -38.18
CA ALA A 11 30.51 1.43 -39.10
C ALA A 11 30.14 0.31 -40.08
N ALA A 12 28.85 -0.04 -40.08
CA ALA A 12 28.08 -0.14 -41.33
C ALA A 12 26.59 0.12 -41.05
N VAL A 13 26.08 1.19 -41.65
CA VAL A 13 24.70 1.59 -41.85
C VAL A 13 24.13 0.78 -43.02
N ALA A 14 22.94 0.23 -42.88
CA ALA A 14 22.12 -0.19 -44.02
C ALA A 14 20.68 0.25 -43.80
N ALA A 15 20.29 1.30 -44.50
CA ALA A 15 18.91 1.72 -44.73
C ALA A 15 18.34 0.90 -45.89
N LEU A 16 17.09 0.45 -45.77
CA LEU A 16 16.28 0.04 -46.92
C LEU A 16 14.88 0.61 -46.78
N LEU A 17 14.55 1.36 -47.81
CA LEU A 17 13.30 2.10 -48.02
C LEU A 17 12.33 1.26 -48.87
N LEU A 18 11.04 1.56 -48.66
CA LEU A 18 9.90 1.57 -49.60
C LEU A 18 9.28 0.23 -50.03
N ASN A 19 7.98 0.03 -49.81
CA ASN A 19 6.97 0.36 -50.84
C ASN A 19 5.54 0.40 -50.27
N ALA A 20 4.85 1.45 -50.66
CA ALA A 20 3.42 1.62 -50.53
C ALA A 20 2.69 0.95 -51.70
N CYS A 21 1.49 0.41 -51.50
CA CYS A 21 0.45 0.35 -52.51
C CYS A 21 -0.92 0.50 -51.83
N SER A 22 -1.59 1.53 -52.28
CA SER A 22 -3.00 1.84 -52.12
C SER A 22 -3.85 0.80 -52.91
N ASP A 23 -5.02 0.41 -52.41
CA ASP A 23 -6.18 0.45 -53.32
C ASP A 23 -7.51 0.67 -52.58
N SER A 24 -8.33 1.45 -53.22
CA SER A 24 -9.64 1.97 -52.89
C SER A 24 -10.75 1.00 -53.26
N GLY A 25 -11.86 1.03 -52.52
CA GLY A 25 -13.07 0.36 -52.99
C GLY A 25 -14.26 0.39 -52.03
N THR A 26 -14.97 1.54 -52.03
CA THR A 26 -16.38 1.56 -51.60
C THR A 26 -17.27 1.07 -52.76
N PRO A 27 -18.36 0.40 -52.47
CA PRO A 27 -19.62 0.93 -53.01
C PRO A 27 -20.80 0.95 -52.02
N THR A 28 -21.47 2.06 -52.10
CA THR A 28 -22.83 2.38 -51.69
C THR A 28 -23.85 1.52 -52.41
N ALA A 29 -24.92 1.08 -51.73
CA ALA A 29 -26.23 0.88 -52.34
C ALA A 29 -27.34 1.00 -51.27
N GLY A 30 -28.31 1.81 -51.60
CA GLY A 30 -29.40 2.29 -50.80
C GLY A 30 -30.66 1.40 -50.81
N PRO A 31 -31.82 1.96 -50.45
CA PRO A 31 -32.90 1.20 -49.79
C PRO A 31 -33.92 0.65 -50.74
N SER A 32 -34.55 -0.47 -50.39
CA SER A 32 -35.75 -0.96 -51.08
C SER A 32 -36.94 -0.95 -50.14
N THR A 33 -37.93 -0.25 -50.58
CA THR A 33 -39.29 -0.14 -50.06
C THR A 33 -40.25 -1.16 -50.68
N VAL A 34 -41.26 -1.57 -49.85
CA VAL A 34 -42.70 -1.79 -50.20
C VAL A 34 -43.14 -3.19 -50.57
N PRO A 35 -44.41 -3.55 -50.39
CA PRO A 35 -45.58 -2.91 -49.79
C PRO A 35 -46.43 -3.73 -48.83
N SER A 36 -47.29 -3.01 -48.14
CA SER A 36 -48.41 -3.44 -47.34
C SER A 36 -49.53 -4.09 -48.15
N SER A 37 -50.12 -5.18 -47.65
CA SER A 37 -51.43 -5.63 -48.10
C SER A 37 -52.28 -5.97 -46.87
N SER A 38 -53.34 -5.20 -46.69
CA SER A 38 -54.38 -5.35 -45.72
C SER A 38 -55.48 -6.30 -46.20
N VAL A 39 -55.86 -7.27 -45.35
CA VAL A 39 -57.13 -8.03 -45.52
C VAL A 39 -57.83 -8.01 -44.15
N PRO A 40 -59.14 -7.68 -44.09
CA PRO A 40 -59.85 -7.65 -42.82
C PRO A 40 -60.38 -9.06 -42.44
N VAL A 41 -60.18 -9.44 -41.17
CA VAL A 41 -60.82 -10.63 -40.62
C VAL A 41 -61.72 -10.25 -39.43
N THR A 42 -62.92 -10.71 -39.54
CA THR A 42 -64.08 -10.54 -38.67
C THR A 42 -63.86 -11.11 -37.27
N THR A 43 -64.34 -10.36 -36.27
CA THR A 43 -64.32 -10.67 -34.87
C THR A 43 -65.27 -11.76 -34.47
N GLN A 44 -64.79 -12.80 -33.81
CA GLN A 44 -65.55 -13.62 -32.85
C GLN A 44 -64.93 -13.58 -31.49
N LYS A 45 -65.78 -13.28 -30.45
CA LYS A 45 -65.40 -13.16 -29.03
C LYS A 45 -65.39 -14.57 -28.40
N PRO A 46 -64.26 -15.07 -27.84
CA PRO A 46 -64.22 -16.25 -27.00
C PRO A 46 -64.60 -15.96 -25.54
N PRO A 47 -64.99 -16.98 -24.75
CA PRO A 47 -65.48 -16.80 -23.38
C PRO A 47 -64.37 -16.48 -22.38
N THR A 48 -64.69 -15.70 -21.39
CA THR A 48 -63.82 -15.23 -20.30
C THR A 48 -63.47 -16.36 -19.35
N THR A 49 -62.19 -16.76 -19.32
CA THR A 49 -61.59 -17.58 -18.25
C THR A 49 -61.05 -16.64 -17.16
N PRO A 50 -61.18 -16.93 -15.86
CA PRO A 50 -60.68 -16.06 -14.82
C PRO A 50 -59.13 -15.96 -14.85
N THR A 51 -58.65 -14.75 -15.00
CA THR A 51 -57.20 -14.40 -14.99
C THR A 51 -56.65 -14.66 -13.58
N GLN A 52 -55.80 -15.69 -13.46
CA GLN A 52 -54.91 -15.82 -12.32
C GLN A 52 -53.88 -14.70 -12.37
N THR A 53 -53.81 -13.87 -11.32
CA THR A 53 -52.79 -12.88 -11.09
C THR A 53 -51.42 -13.60 -11.04
N PRO A 54 -50.43 -13.23 -11.86
CA PRO A 54 -49.09 -13.83 -11.77
C PRO A 54 -48.48 -13.51 -10.39
N ALA A 55 -48.01 -14.56 -9.70
CA ALA A 55 -47.21 -14.40 -8.49
C ALA A 55 -45.96 -13.55 -8.84
N GLN A 56 -45.80 -12.43 -8.16
CA GLN A 56 -44.63 -11.58 -8.33
C GLN A 56 -43.39 -12.38 -7.92
N THR A 57 -42.52 -12.67 -8.86
CA THR A 57 -41.18 -13.19 -8.59
C THR A 57 -40.47 -12.16 -7.72
N PRO A 58 -39.88 -12.52 -6.56
CA PRO A 58 -39.17 -11.56 -5.72
C PRO A 58 -38.04 -10.98 -6.55
N THR A 59 -38.03 -9.62 -6.65
CA THR A 59 -36.95 -8.86 -7.28
C THR A 59 -35.66 -9.19 -6.53
N PRO A 60 -34.58 -9.63 -7.18
CA PRO A 60 -33.34 -9.92 -6.49
C PRO A 60 -32.84 -8.62 -5.82
N THR A 61 -32.54 -8.70 -4.53
CA THR A 61 -31.94 -7.62 -3.79
C THR A 61 -30.60 -7.25 -4.45
N PRO A 62 -30.38 -6.00 -4.87
CA PRO A 62 -29.13 -5.62 -5.54
C PRO A 62 -27.94 -5.91 -4.62
N THR A 63 -26.93 -6.60 -5.13
CA THR A 63 -25.67 -6.81 -4.42
C THR A 63 -25.06 -5.43 -4.12
N PRO A 64 -24.66 -5.14 -2.87
CA PRO A 64 -24.07 -3.85 -2.53
C PRO A 64 -22.82 -3.58 -3.37
N THR A 65 -22.70 -2.38 -3.93
CA THR A 65 -21.45 -1.93 -4.56
C THR A 65 -20.37 -1.78 -3.50
N VAL A 66 -19.07 -1.81 -3.88
CA VAL A 66 -17.93 -1.61 -2.96
C VAL A 66 -18.13 -0.32 -2.11
N ALA A 67 -18.54 0.77 -2.74
CA ALA A 67 -18.82 2.03 -2.03
C ALA A 67 -19.95 1.88 -1.01
N GLY A 68 -21.05 1.25 -1.38
CA GLY A 68 -22.19 1.03 -0.47
C GLY A 68 -21.84 0.15 0.73
N CYS A 69 -20.99 -0.86 0.52
CA CYS A 69 -20.48 -1.72 1.57
C CYS A 69 -19.61 -0.97 2.58
N VAL A 70 -18.65 -0.16 2.09
CA VAL A 70 -17.77 0.65 2.94
C VAL A 70 -18.58 1.65 3.75
N ASP A 71 -19.58 2.31 3.14
CA ASP A 71 -20.45 3.26 3.83
C ASP A 71 -21.26 2.60 4.94
N GLN A 72 -21.84 1.44 4.67
CA GLN A 72 -22.57 0.66 5.67
C GLN A 72 -21.68 0.29 6.86
N LYS A 73 -20.45 -0.19 6.60
CA LYS A 73 -19.50 -0.52 7.68
C LYS A 73 -19.06 0.70 8.45
N LEU A 74 -18.78 1.82 7.77
CA LEU A 74 -18.43 3.07 8.42
C LEU A 74 -19.51 3.55 9.40
N GLN A 75 -20.78 3.45 9.02
CA GLN A 75 -21.93 3.80 9.89
C GLN A 75 -22.10 2.83 11.07
N GLN A 76 -21.74 1.57 10.91
CA GLN A 76 -21.80 0.58 11.99
C GLN A 76 -20.72 0.77 13.05
N LEU A 77 -19.57 1.35 12.68
CA LEU A 77 -18.46 1.56 13.60
C LEU A 77 -18.72 2.74 14.54
N THR A 78 -18.49 2.53 15.84
CA THR A 78 -18.43 3.62 16.81
C THR A 78 -17.25 4.56 16.50
N PRO A 79 -17.25 5.82 16.98
CA PRO A 79 -16.13 6.75 16.80
C PRO A 79 -14.78 6.15 17.26
N ARG A 80 -14.79 5.35 18.34
CA ARG A 80 -13.59 4.68 18.83
C ARG A 80 -13.13 3.57 17.89
N GLU A 81 -14.03 2.76 17.37
CA GLU A 81 -13.72 1.72 16.40
C GLU A 81 -13.23 2.33 15.08
N GLN A 82 -13.81 3.45 14.62
CA GLN A 82 -13.32 4.20 13.45
C GLN A 82 -11.87 4.67 13.65
N ALA A 83 -11.58 5.33 14.79
CA ALA A 83 -10.22 5.76 15.11
C ALA A 83 -9.25 4.58 15.22
N ALA A 84 -9.69 3.44 15.77
CA ALA A 84 -8.87 2.25 15.90
C ALA A 84 -8.52 1.61 14.53
N GLN A 85 -9.37 1.76 13.50
CA GLN A 85 -9.04 1.31 12.14
C GLN A 85 -7.82 2.04 11.55
N LEU A 86 -7.47 3.20 12.07
CA LEU A 86 -6.30 3.98 11.67
C LEU A 86 -5.03 3.66 12.47
N ILE A 87 -5.05 2.65 13.34
CA ILE A 87 -3.86 2.25 14.13
C ILE A 87 -3.41 0.84 13.71
N MET A 88 -2.10 0.71 13.43
CA MET A 88 -1.41 -0.57 13.28
C MET A 88 -0.51 -0.78 14.50
N THR A 89 -0.81 -1.84 15.25
CA THR A 89 -0.21 -2.12 16.56
C THR A 89 0.82 -3.23 16.47
N GLY A 90 2.00 -3.01 17.02
CA GLY A 90 3.05 -4.03 17.13
C GLY A 90 2.61 -5.19 18.03
N ILE A 91 2.83 -6.41 17.55
CA ILE A 91 2.62 -7.66 18.30
C ILE A 91 3.80 -8.61 18.08
N SER A 92 4.03 -9.51 19.01
CA SER A 92 5.06 -10.55 18.86
C SER A 92 4.74 -11.47 17.68
N THR A 93 5.73 -11.70 16.82
CA THR A 93 5.68 -12.65 15.69
C THR A 93 5.41 -14.09 16.15
N ASN A 94 5.86 -14.44 17.36
CA ASN A 94 5.65 -15.77 17.96
C ASN A 94 4.31 -15.93 18.70
N GLY A 95 3.39 -14.97 18.50
CA GLY A 95 2.09 -14.93 19.14
C GLY A 95 2.01 -13.88 20.24
N MET A 96 0.86 -13.27 20.36
CA MET A 96 0.60 -12.19 21.32
C MET A 96 0.80 -12.65 22.76
N ASN A 97 1.56 -11.89 23.54
CA ASN A 97 1.57 -12.00 25.00
C ASN A 97 0.21 -11.54 25.59
N SER A 98 0.05 -11.65 26.92
CA SER A 98 -1.22 -11.29 27.57
C SER A 98 -1.61 -9.83 27.40
N ALA A 99 -0.66 -8.90 27.47
CA ALA A 99 -0.88 -7.48 27.33
C ALA A 99 -1.27 -7.12 25.87
N GLU A 100 -0.54 -7.64 24.87
CA GLU A 100 -0.85 -7.46 23.46
C GLU A 100 -2.24 -8.00 23.11
N ARG A 101 -2.59 -9.18 23.63
CA ARG A 101 -3.91 -9.78 23.42
C ARG A 101 -5.03 -8.96 24.05
N SER A 102 -4.79 -8.42 25.24
CA SER A 102 -5.73 -7.52 25.91
C SER A 102 -5.96 -6.26 25.06
N ILE A 103 -4.89 -5.65 24.56
CA ILE A 103 -4.96 -4.46 23.68
C ILE A 103 -5.69 -4.77 22.38
N ALA A 104 -5.34 -5.87 21.69
CA ALA A 104 -5.99 -6.27 20.44
C ALA A 104 -7.51 -6.47 20.62
N ARG A 105 -7.91 -7.13 21.74
CA ARG A 105 -9.34 -7.33 22.05
C ARG A 105 -10.06 -6.06 22.43
N ALA A 106 -9.44 -5.18 23.21
CA ALA A 106 -10.07 -3.98 23.74
C ALA A 106 -10.11 -2.85 22.71
N GLN A 107 -9.07 -2.68 21.91
CA GLN A 107 -8.93 -1.56 20.98
C GLN A 107 -9.37 -1.89 19.55
N LYS A 108 -9.33 -3.16 19.13
CA LYS A 108 -9.67 -3.60 17.77
C LYS A 108 -8.91 -2.81 16.69
N PRO A 109 -7.55 -2.76 16.74
CA PRO A 109 -6.76 -1.97 15.80
C PRO A 109 -6.98 -2.44 14.35
N GLY A 110 -6.91 -1.49 13.41
CA GLY A 110 -7.08 -1.77 12.00
C GLY A 110 -5.98 -2.62 11.39
N GLY A 111 -4.80 -2.65 12.02
CA GLY A 111 -3.68 -3.49 11.61
C GLY A 111 -2.86 -4.01 12.80
N LEU A 112 -2.13 -5.08 12.55
CA LEU A 112 -1.15 -5.69 13.45
C LEU A 112 0.18 -5.81 12.73
N LEU A 113 1.25 -5.28 13.34
CA LEU A 113 2.62 -5.34 12.82
C LEU A 113 3.41 -6.41 13.56
N LEU A 114 4.03 -7.32 12.83
CA LEU A 114 4.83 -8.40 13.39
C LEU A 114 6.19 -7.88 13.86
N MET A 115 6.47 -8.02 15.16
CA MET A 115 7.69 -7.54 15.81
C MET A 115 8.52 -8.71 16.37
N GLY A 116 9.85 -8.56 16.27
CA GLY A 116 10.79 -9.60 16.69
C GLY A 116 10.93 -10.74 15.66
N PRO A 117 11.82 -11.70 15.95
CA PRO A 117 12.07 -12.84 15.06
C PRO A 117 10.87 -13.80 15.07
N GLY A 118 10.47 -14.27 13.89
CA GLY A 118 9.43 -15.27 13.73
C GLY A 118 9.95 -16.71 13.75
N GLY A 119 9.04 -17.65 14.02
CA GLY A 119 9.27 -19.09 13.93
C GLY A 119 8.91 -19.65 12.54
N SER A 120 8.49 -20.94 12.50
CA SER A 120 8.04 -21.58 11.27
C SER A 120 6.74 -20.97 10.72
N ALA A 121 6.48 -21.14 9.42
CA ALA A 121 5.26 -20.67 8.79
C ALA A 121 3.98 -21.25 9.42
N SER A 122 4.01 -22.53 9.86
CA SER A 122 2.88 -23.15 10.54
C SER A 122 2.61 -22.54 11.91
N HIS A 123 3.66 -22.26 12.69
CA HIS A 123 3.54 -21.58 13.98
C HIS A 123 2.99 -20.16 13.80
N THR A 124 3.57 -19.39 12.87
CA THR A 124 3.12 -18.03 12.53
C THR A 124 1.66 -18.04 12.11
N ARG A 125 1.22 -18.97 11.27
CA ARG A 125 -0.18 -19.08 10.83
C ARG A 125 -1.13 -19.27 12.04
N THR A 126 -0.81 -20.14 12.96
CA THR A 126 -1.63 -20.37 14.16
C THR A 126 -1.70 -19.11 15.03
N ALA A 127 -0.56 -18.44 15.23
CA ALA A 127 -0.47 -17.21 15.99
C ALA A 127 -1.28 -16.07 15.32
N MET A 128 -1.19 -15.94 14.00
CA MET A 128 -1.92 -14.88 13.25
C MET A 128 -3.41 -15.15 13.16
N ALA A 129 -3.87 -16.40 13.09
CA ALA A 129 -5.29 -16.72 13.18
C ALA A 129 -5.89 -16.26 14.53
N ALA A 130 -5.18 -16.51 15.64
CA ALA A 130 -5.59 -16.04 16.95
C ALA A 130 -5.57 -14.50 17.06
N ALA A 131 -4.57 -13.85 16.48
CA ALA A 131 -4.45 -12.39 16.46
C ALA A 131 -5.57 -11.73 15.63
N THR A 132 -5.85 -12.26 14.44
CA THR A 132 -6.97 -11.84 13.59
C THR A 132 -8.29 -11.93 14.35
N THR A 133 -8.59 -13.07 14.97
CA THR A 133 -9.80 -13.23 15.78
C THR A 133 -9.89 -12.20 16.91
N ALA A 134 -8.78 -11.92 17.58
CA ALA A 134 -8.75 -10.94 18.67
C ALA A 134 -9.04 -9.50 18.19
N ALA A 135 -8.53 -9.09 17.03
CA ALA A 135 -8.63 -7.74 16.52
C ALA A 135 -9.85 -7.50 15.60
N THR A 136 -10.47 -8.55 15.04
CA THR A 136 -11.65 -8.42 14.17
C THR A 136 -12.80 -7.70 14.87
N VAL A 137 -13.44 -6.76 14.17
CA VAL A 137 -14.60 -6.00 14.63
C VAL A 137 -15.67 -5.93 13.53
N LYS A 138 -16.90 -6.33 13.82
CA LYS A 138 -18.06 -6.22 12.90
C LYS A 138 -17.79 -6.78 11.50
N GLY A 139 -17.05 -7.90 11.40
CA GLY A 139 -16.67 -8.52 10.13
C GLY A 139 -15.53 -7.82 9.38
N ILE A 140 -14.85 -6.87 10.03
CA ILE A 140 -13.66 -6.21 9.50
C ILE A 140 -12.43 -6.84 10.13
N SER A 141 -11.63 -7.54 9.33
CA SER A 141 -10.37 -8.16 9.75
C SER A 141 -9.22 -7.14 9.75
N PRO A 142 -8.21 -7.30 10.61
CA PRO A 142 -7.04 -6.45 10.61
C PRO A 142 -6.15 -6.71 9.38
N PHE A 143 -5.35 -5.73 8.97
CA PHE A 143 -4.13 -5.97 8.23
C PHE A 143 -3.15 -6.73 9.13
N ILE A 144 -2.43 -7.70 8.58
CA ILE A 144 -1.31 -8.39 9.23
C ILE A 144 -0.07 -8.09 8.43
N ALA A 145 0.80 -7.24 8.97
CA ALA A 145 1.95 -6.69 8.26
C ALA A 145 3.28 -7.21 8.83
N ALA A 146 4.26 -7.34 7.96
CA ALA A 146 5.65 -7.64 8.33
C ALA A 146 6.62 -6.81 7.49
N ASP A 147 7.83 -6.57 8.00
CA ASP A 147 8.98 -6.15 7.21
C ASP A 147 9.69 -7.39 6.70
N GLN A 148 9.46 -7.73 5.45
CA GLN A 148 10.02 -8.93 4.82
C GLN A 148 10.87 -8.55 3.58
N GLU A 149 11.67 -7.49 3.68
CA GLU A 149 12.52 -6.96 2.61
C GLU A 149 13.60 -7.95 2.16
N GLY A 150 14.12 -8.71 3.10
CA GLY A 150 15.27 -9.59 2.95
C GLY A 150 16.50 -9.12 3.71
N GLY A 151 17.61 -9.84 3.57
CA GLY A 151 18.87 -9.50 4.24
C GLY A 151 18.75 -9.35 5.75
N LYS A 152 19.12 -8.17 6.22
CA LYS A 152 19.04 -7.78 7.64
C LYS A 152 17.61 -7.50 8.09
N ILE A 153 16.72 -7.12 7.16
CA ILE A 153 15.31 -6.76 7.43
C ILE A 153 14.39 -7.88 6.93
N GLN A 154 14.41 -8.98 7.61
CA GLN A 154 13.54 -10.13 7.40
C GLN A 154 13.01 -10.62 8.74
N ARG A 155 11.70 -10.42 9.01
CA ARG A 155 11.07 -10.80 10.28
C ARG A 155 10.78 -12.28 10.37
N LEU A 156 10.21 -12.85 9.32
CA LEU A 156 9.80 -14.24 9.27
C LEU A 156 10.91 -15.10 8.70
N LYS A 157 11.38 -16.04 9.51
CA LYS A 157 12.50 -16.94 9.22
C LYS A 157 12.14 -18.35 9.71
N GLY A 158 12.85 -19.35 9.22
CA GLY A 158 12.66 -20.74 9.63
C GLY A 158 11.88 -21.57 8.62
N SER A 159 11.44 -22.74 9.00
CA SER A 159 10.78 -23.67 8.09
C SER A 159 9.52 -23.07 7.45
N GLY A 160 9.46 -23.12 6.13
CA GLY A 160 8.37 -22.55 5.33
C GLY A 160 8.61 -21.12 4.87
N PHE A 161 9.75 -20.52 5.22
CA PHE A 161 10.20 -19.22 4.71
C PHE A 161 11.58 -19.35 4.07
N ASP A 162 11.72 -18.85 2.86
CA ASP A 162 13.02 -18.71 2.22
C ASP A 162 13.89 -17.71 2.99
N ARG A 163 15.20 -17.90 2.93
CA ARG A 163 16.14 -16.83 3.26
C ARG A 163 16.15 -15.86 2.08
N ILE A 164 15.55 -14.69 2.24
CA ILE A 164 15.50 -13.64 1.25
C ILE A 164 16.83 -12.89 1.23
N PRO A 165 17.53 -12.78 0.09
CA PRO A 165 18.76 -11.96 0.00
C PRO A 165 18.47 -10.49 0.28
N SER A 166 19.52 -9.71 0.59
CA SER A 166 19.41 -8.24 0.71
C SER A 166 18.97 -7.60 -0.62
N ALA A 167 18.39 -6.40 -0.56
CA ALA A 167 18.00 -5.66 -1.76
C ALA A 167 19.20 -5.43 -2.70
N THR A 168 20.39 -5.16 -2.16
CA THR A 168 21.63 -5.05 -2.93
C THR A 168 21.95 -6.31 -3.75
N VAL A 169 21.69 -7.51 -3.21
CA VAL A 169 21.84 -8.77 -3.95
C VAL A 169 20.68 -8.96 -4.93
N GLN A 170 19.45 -8.62 -4.54
CA GLN A 170 18.29 -8.68 -5.43
C GLN A 170 18.47 -7.76 -6.65
N ALA A 171 19.12 -6.61 -6.50
CA ALA A 171 19.44 -5.66 -7.57
C ALA A 171 20.36 -6.24 -8.67
N THR A 172 21.08 -7.32 -8.39
CA THR A 172 21.87 -8.02 -9.41
C THR A 172 21.04 -8.96 -10.29
N TRP A 173 19.75 -9.08 -10.05
CA TRP A 173 18.86 -9.97 -10.80
C TRP A 173 18.12 -9.20 -11.89
N SER A 174 17.62 -9.93 -12.89
CA SER A 174 16.64 -9.36 -13.81
C SER A 174 15.30 -9.13 -13.08
N ASP A 175 14.53 -8.16 -13.57
CA ASP A 175 13.20 -7.82 -13.02
C ASP A 175 12.27 -9.04 -13.00
N ASP A 176 12.27 -9.87 -14.06
CA ASP A 176 11.47 -11.10 -14.11
C ASP A 176 11.88 -12.12 -13.04
N LYS A 177 13.19 -12.27 -12.79
CA LYS A 177 13.67 -13.13 -11.71
C LYS A 177 13.23 -12.59 -10.35
N LEU A 178 13.35 -11.28 -10.11
CA LEU A 178 12.91 -10.68 -8.87
C LEU A 178 11.40 -10.83 -8.67
N ALA A 179 10.59 -10.57 -9.69
CA ALA A 179 9.14 -10.76 -9.63
C ALA A 179 8.76 -12.21 -9.31
N THR A 180 9.40 -13.19 -9.96
CA THR A 180 9.18 -14.62 -9.68
C THR A 180 9.53 -14.98 -8.23
N ARG A 181 10.64 -14.46 -7.71
CA ARG A 181 11.07 -14.72 -6.33
C ARG A 181 10.15 -14.01 -5.33
N ALA A 182 9.77 -12.76 -5.59
CA ALA A 182 8.83 -12.01 -4.76
C ALA A 182 7.45 -12.71 -4.68
N LYS A 183 6.96 -13.28 -5.79
CA LYS A 183 5.75 -14.13 -5.77
C LYS A 183 5.89 -15.33 -4.83
N THR A 184 7.04 -15.99 -4.86
CA THR A 184 7.31 -17.13 -3.97
C THR A 184 7.29 -16.68 -2.50
N TRP A 185 7.96 -15.58 -2.16
CA TRP A 185 8.00 -15.03 -0.81
C TRP A 185 6.63 -14.54 -0.35
N GLY A 186 5.88 -13.88 -1.24
CA GLY A 186 4.50 -13.48 -0.97
C GLY A 186 3.58 -14.67 -0.68
N ALA A 187 3.70 -15.78 -1.43
CA ALA A 187 2.95 -17.00 -1.17
C ALA A 187 3.25 -17.60 0.22
N GLN A 188 4.53 -17.53 0.65
CA GLN A 188 4.93 -17.96 1.99
C GLN A 188 4.32 -17.05 3.08
N LEU A 189 4.31 -15.72 2.87
CA LEU A 189 3.65 -14.77 3.75
C LEU A 189 2.15 -15.06 3.87
N LYS A 190 1.46 -15.19 2.74
CA LYS A 190 0.03 -15.50 2.69
C LYS A 190 -0.29 -16.81 3.41
N GLN A 191 0.50 -17.85 3.17
CA GLN A 191 0.34 -19.15 3.84
C GLN A 191 0.49 -19.02 5.37
N ALA A 192 1.33 -18.11 5.84
CA ALA A 192 1.52 -17.82 7.25
C ALA A 192 0.45 -16.88 7.86
N GLY A 193 -0.54 -16.42 7.06
CA GLY A 193 -1.60 -15.52 7.49
C GLY A 193 -1.20 -14.04 7.51
N VAL A 194 -0.08 -13.68 6.84
CA VAL A 194 0.37 -12.30 6.63
C VAL A 194 -0.17 -11.83 5.28
N ASN A 195 -0.80 -10.66 5.25
CA ASN A 195 -1.47 -10.13 4.06
C ASN A 195 -0.86 -8.82 3.55
N MET A 196 0.20 -8.31 4.22
CA MET A 196 0.88 -7.06 3.87
C MET A 196 2.38 -7.18 4.12
N ASP A 197 3.19 -6.82 3.14
CA ASP A 197 4.62 -6.60 3.31
C ASP A 197 4.91 -5.09 3.28
N LEU A 198 5.57 -4.59 4.32
CA LEU A 198 6.03 -3.21 4.37
C LEU A 198 7.32 -3.07 3.53
N ALA A 199 7.22 -3.38 2.27
CA ALA A 199 8.24 -3.36 1.23
C ALA A 199 7.55 -3.10 -0.14
N PRO A 200 8.31 -2.68 -1.17
CA PRO A 200 9.76 -2.53 -1.27
C PRO A 200 10.29 -1.17 -0.80
N VAL A 201 11.60 -1.11 -0.58
CA VAL A 201 12.35 0.14 -0.38
C VAL A 201 12.57 0.81 -1.72
N ALA A 202 12.13 2.07 -1.85
CA ALA A 202 12.27 2.89 -3.05
C ALA A 202 13.28 4.05 -2.86
N ASP A 203 14.00 4.03 -1.73
CA ASP A 203 15.01 5.03 -1.41
C ASP A 203 16.21 4.89 -2.34
N VAL A 204 16.72 6.02 -2.88
CA VAL A 204 17.93 6.10 -3.71
C VAL A 204 19.08 6.58 -2.84
N VAL A 205 20.09 5.73 -2.62
CA VAL A 205 21.28 6.09 -1.84
C VAL A 205 22.41 6.44 -2.80
N PRO A 206 22.82 7.72 -2.90
CA PRO A 206 23.93 8.09 -3.78
C PRO A 206 25.21 7.30 -3.45
N ALA A 207 25.94 6.86 -4.45
CA ALA A 207 27.19 6.11 -4.27
C ALA A 207 28.19 6.84 -3.35
N SER A 208 28.17 8.17 -3.32
CA SER A 208 29.02 8.98 -2.45
C SER A 208 28.70 8.86 -0.96
N LEU A 209 27.50 8.39 -0.60
CA LEU A 209 27.12 8.12 0.78
C LEU A 209 27.32 6.66 1.16
N GLY A 210 26.97 5.71 0.29
CA GLY A 210 27.13 4.28 0.55
C GLY A 210 26.70 3.89 1.98
N ASP A 211 27.61 3.28 2.72
CA ASP A 211 27.37 2.85 4.12
C ASP A 211 27.28 3.99 5.15
N ASP A 212 27.68 5.21 4.80
CA ASP A 212 27.43 6.41 5.63
C ASP A 212 25.94 6.72 5.76
N ASN A 213 25.12 6.21 4.83
CA ASN A 213 23.66 6.23 4.96
C ASN A 213 23.20 5.09 5.88
N ALA A 214 23.07 5.38 7.17
CA ALA A 214 22.76 4.36 8.19
C ALA A 214 21.40 3.68 8.03
N PRO A 215 20.29 4.32 7.53
CA PRO A 215 19.00 3.67 7.47
C PRO A 215 18.87 2.67 6.31
N ILE A 216 19.54 2.88 5.19
CA ILE A 216 19.37 2.08 3.96
C ILE A 216 20.69 1.44 3.53
N GLY A 217 21.72 2.26 3.20
CA GLY A 217 23.00 1.78 2.67
C GLY A 217 23.70 0.80 3.60
N ALA A 218 23.98 1.19 4.84
CA ALA A 218 24.63 0.33 5.85
C ALA A 218 23.88 -0.98 6.16
N LEU A 219 22.61 -1.06 5.75
CA LEU A 219 21.75 -2.23 5.97
C LEU A 219 21.51 -3.06 4.70
N ASP A 220 22.13 -2.71 3.57
CA ASP A 220 21.98 -3.38 2.27
C ASP A 220 20.52 -3.41 1.77
N ARG A 221 19.73 -2.33 2.05
CA ARG A 221 18.30 -2.23 1.74
C ARG A 221 17.99 -1.56 0.40
N GLY A 222 18.97 -0.95 -0.26
CA GLY A 222 18.81 -0.22 -1.53
C GLY A 222 18.96 -1.12 -2.74
N TYR A 223 18.16 -0.84 -3.78
CA TYR A 223 18.26 -1.52 -5.08
C TYR A 223 19.26 -0.87 -6.05
N GLY A 224 19.83 0.28 -5.71
CA GLY A 224 20.80 0.98 -6.53
C GLY A 224 21.09 2.38 -6.02
N ASP A 225 21.97 3.10 -6.73
CA ASP A 225 22.38 4.46 -6.39
C ASP A 225 21.80 5.54 -7.33
N THR A 226 20.98 5.11 -8.30
CA THR A 226 20.25 5.95 -9.23
C THR A 226 18.74 5.59 -9.28
N PRO A 227 17.87 6.55 -9.59
CA PRO A 227 16.44 6.28 -9.78
C PRO A 227 16.15 5.23 -10.85
N GLY A 228 16.97 5.21 -11.92
CA GLY A 228 16.84 4.27 -13.04
C GLY A 228 17.13 2.80 -12.66
N GLU A 229 17.96 2.57 -11.66
CA GLU A 229 18.22 1.23 -11.11
C GLU A 229 17.13 0.82 -10.10
N VAL A 230 16.72 1.73 -9.22
CA VAL A 230 15.78 1.42 -8.15
C VAL A 230 14.37 1.17 -8.69
N GLY A 231 13.89 2.01 -9.61
CA GLY A 231 12.51 1.98 -10.10
C GLY A 231 12.06 0.63 -10.65
N PRO A 232 12.77 0.02 -11.60
CA PRO A 232 12.42 -1.30 -12.17
C PRO A 232 12.32 -2.41 -11.12
N HIS A 233 13.26 -2.46 -10.17
CA HIS A 233 13.25 -3.47 -9.09
C HIS A 233 12.07 -3.27 -8.12
N VAL A 234 11.71 -2.01 -7.80
CA VAL A 234 10.51 -1.68 -7.04
C VAL A 234 9.25 -2.23 -7.73
N VAL A 235 9.12 -1.99 -9.04
CA VAL A 235 7.99 -2.49 -9.84
C VAL A 235 7.95 -4.02 -9.86
N ALA A 236 9.09 -4.67 -10.08
CA ALA A 236 9.20 -6.12 -10.12
C ALA A 236 8.81 -6.78 -8.79
N PHE A 237 9.25 -6.21 -7.66
CA PHE A 237 8.90 -6.70 -6.33
C PHE A 237 7.39 -6.58 -6.08
N ILE A 238 6.78 -5.42 -6.37
CA ILE A 238 5.33 -5.19 -6.22
C ILE A 238 4.54 -6.20 -7.07
N LYS A 239 4.91 -6.37 -8.34
CA LYS A 239 4.27 -7.33 -9.24
C LYS A 239 4.25 -8.74 -8.64
N GLY A 240 5.39 -9.23 -8.16
CA GLY A 240 5.48 -10.56 -7.58
C GLY A 240 4.64 -10.72 -6.31
N MET A 241 4.66 -9.76 -5.39
CA MET A 241 3.84 -9.77 -4.18
C MET A 241 2.35 -9.74 -4.49
N HIS A 242 1.92 -8.92 -5.47
CA HIS A 242 0.51 -8.86 -5.89
C HIS A 242 0.03 -10.15 -6.56
N GLU A 243 0.88 -10.83 -7.33
CA GLU A 243 0.55 -12.16 -7.87
C GLU A 243 0.36 -13.22 -6.79
N ALA A 244 0.90 -13.00 -5.60
CA ALA A 244 0.67 -13.82 -4.40
C ALA A 244 -0.47 -13.26 -3.51
N GLU A 245 -1.16 -12.18 -3.95
CA GLU A 245 -2.22 -11.50 -3.20
C GLU A 245 -1.75 -10.91 -1.86
N VAL A 246 -0.51 -10.46 -1.77
CA VAL A 246 0.05 -9.73 -0.63
C VAL A 246 0.14 -8.24 -0.98
N MET A 247 -0.38 -7.40 -0.09
CA MET A 247 -0.30 -5.94 -0.21
C MET A 247 1.14 -5.45 -0.03
N THR A 248 1.48 -4.34 -0.69
CA THR A 248 2.81 -3.73 -0.63
C THR A 248 2.77 -2.28 -0.17
N SER A 249 3.87 -1.83 0.42
CA SER A 249 4.07 -0.43 0.81
C SER A 249 5.42 0.07 0.32
N VAL A 250 5.44 0.94 -0.70
CA VAL A 250 6.70 1.60 -1.09
C VAL A 250 7.15 2.56 0.02
N LYS A 251 8.46 2.58 0.33
CA LYS A 251 9.02 3.32 1.45
C LYS A 251 10.44 3.84 1.19
N HIS A 252 10.82 4.91 1.85
CA HIS A 252 10.19 5.75 2.86
C HIS A 252 10.01 7.17 2.30
N PHE A 253 8.83 7.48 1.77
CA PHE A 253 8.58 8.73 1.05
C PHE A 253 8.86 9.98 1.91
N PRO A 254 9.49 11.04 1.38
CA PRO A 254 9.99 11.24 0.02
C PRO A 254 11.42 10.71 -0.24
N GLY A 255 12.03 9.94 0.65
CA GLY A 255 13.30 9.24 0.47
C GLY A 255 14.26 9.39 1.65
N LEU A 256 14.84 8.28 2.14
CA LEU A 256 15.87 8.23 3.19
C LEU A 256 17.30 8.13 2.61
N GLY A 257 17.46 8.18 1.29
CA GLY A 257 18.75 7.91 0.66
C GLY A 257 19.83 8.96 0.96
N ARG A 258 19.44 10.19 1.31
CA ARG A 258 20.38 11.32 1.48
C ARG A 258 20.67 11.69 2.92
N VAL A 259 20.14 10.95 3.90
CA VAL A 259 20.41 11.18 5.32
C VAL A 259 21.50 10.25 5.84
N LYS A 260 22.24 10.70 6.88
CA LYS A 260 23.23 9.86 7.58
C LYS A 260 22.64 9.17 8.80
N GLY A 261 21.73 9.83 9.50
CA GLY A 261 21.13 9.31 10.74
C GLY A 261 20.01 8.31 10.48
N ASN A 262 19.95 7.24 11.26
CA ASN A 262 18.81 6.33 11.29
C ASN A 262 17.79 6.84 12.30
N THR A 263 16.58 7.15 11.84
CA THR A 263 15.48 7.74 12.63
C THR A 263 14.97 6.86 13.77
N ASP A 264 15.21 5.56 13.70
CA ASP A 264 14.87 4.63 14.78
C ASP A 264 15.71 4.87 16.04
N PHE A 265 16.97 5.29 15.84
CA PHE A 265 17.97 5.41 16.91
C PHE A 265 18.46 6.84 17.14
N SER A 266 18.20 7.75 16.20
CA SER A 266 18.65 9.14 16.22
C SER A 266 17.49 10.11 16.13
N SER A 267 17.63 11.28 16.78
CA SER A 267 16.70 12.40 16.67
C SER A 267 17.37 13.59 15.97
N GLY A 268 16.56 14.45 15.36
CA GLY A 268 17.05 15.61 14.60
C GLY A 268 17.64 15.22 13.24
N VAL A 269 17.20 14.14 12.64
CA VAL A 269 17.63 13.72 11.31
C VAL A 269 17.01 14.64 10.26
N VAL A 270 17.87 15.27 9.46
CA VAL A 270 17.49 16.31 8.51
C VAL A 270 18.05 15.99 7.13
N ASP A 271 17.19 16.08 6.10
CA ASP A 271 17.59 16.15 4.70
C ASP A 271 17.63 17.61 4.26
N THR A 272 18.80 18.04 3.76
CA THR A 272 19.03 19.41 3.29
C THR A 272 19.14 19.48 1.75
N VAL A 273 18.92 18.38 1.06
CA VAL A 273 19.16 18.22 -0.39
C VAL A 273 17.87 18.02 -1.15
N THR A 274 17.05 17.07 -0.76
CA THR A 274 15.83 16.67 -1.47
C THR A 274 14.84 17.82 -1.64
N THR A 275 14.37 18.00 -2.84
CA THR A 275 13.38 19.04 -3.23
C THR A 275 12.05 18.42 -3.65
N ARG A 276 11.02 19.27 -3.85
CA ARG A 276 9.69 18.81 -4.29
C ARG A 276 9.68 18.11 -5.66
N ASN A 277 10.59 18.49 -6.54
CA ASN A 277 10.68 17.94 -7.90
C ASN A 277 12.00 17.17 -8.09
N ASP A 278 12.40 16.43 -7.09
CA ASP A 278 13.65 15.67 -7.10
C ASP A 278 13.51 14.40 -7.95
N ASP A 279 14.57 14.07 -8.71
CA ASP A 279 14.58 12.85 -9.55
C ASP A 279 14.48 11.57 -8.72
N ASP A 280 14.96 11.57 -7.47
CA ASP A 280 14.86 10.42 -6.55
C ASP A 280 13.42 10.09 -6.13
N LEU A 281 12.44 10.91 -6.52
CA LEU A 281 11.01 10.60 -6.36
C LEU A 281 10.49 9.62 -7.44
N ALA A 282 11.23 9.43 -8.54
CA ALA A 282 10.79 8.59 -9.65
C ALA A 282 10.52 7.12 -9.25
N PRO A 283 11.32 6.45 -8.38
CA PRO A 283 11.01 5.10 -7.91
C PRO A 283 9.70 5.00 -7.13
N PHE A 284 9.35 6.04 -6.36
CA PHE A 284 8.06 6.11 -5.66
C PHE A 284 6.90 6.24 -6.67
N ALA A 285 7.06 7.12 -7.67
CA ALA A 285 6.07 7.25 -8.74
C ALA A 285 5.89 5.93 -9.52
N ALA A 286 6.98 5.22 -9.83
CA ALA A 286 6.95 3.92 -10.47
C ALA A 286 6.22 2.87 -9.61
N GLY A 287 6.49 2.83 -8.30
CA GLY A 287 5.81 1.94 -7.37
C GLY A 287 4.30 2.24 -7.24
N ILE A 288 3.91 3.52 -7.24
CA ILE A 288 2.50 3.94 -7.25
C ILE A 288 1.83 3.50 -8.55
N GLN A 289 2.47 3.70 -9.71
CA GLN A 289 1.95 3.26 -11.01
C GLN A 289 1.86 1.74 -11.13
N ALA A 290 2.76 1.00 -10.48
CA ALA A 290 2.70 -0.46 -10.38
C ALA A 290 1.58 -0.94 -9.43
N GLY A 291 0.85 -0.04 -8.79
CA GLY A 291 -0.31 -0.34 -7.96
C GLY A 291 0.00 -0.61 -6.50
N SER A 292 1.15 -0.13 -5.95
CA SER A 292 1.41 -0.27 -4.51
C SER A 292 0.19 0.16 -3.68
N ASP A 293 -0.23 -0.68 -2.76
CA ASP A 293 -1.43 -0.44 -1.94
C ASP A 293 -1.25 0.71 -0.95
N LEU A 294 -0.01 0.83 -0.46
CA LEU A 294 0.36 1.83 0.54
C LEU A 294 1.63 2.58 0.11
N VAL A 295 1.76 3.80 0.68
CA VAL A 295 3.02 4.54 0.69
C VAL A 295 3.35 4.88 2.14
N MET A 296 4.55 4.50 2.58
CA MET A 296 5.05 4.80 3.93
C MET A 296 5.81 6.12 3.93
N ILE A 297 5.45 6.98 4.88
CA ILE A 297 6.07 8.30 5.06
C ILE A 297 7.20 8.22 6.08
N SER A 298 8.35 8.78 5.73
CA SER A 298 9.51 8.89 6.62
C SER A 298 9.26 9.85 7.79
N THR A 299 10.10 9.75 8.83
CA THR A 299 10.05 10.67 9.98
C THR A 299 11.05 11.83 9.88
N VAL A 300 11.81 11.94 8.81
CA VAL A 300 12.85 12.96 8.56
C VAL A 300 12.24 14.35 8.30
N THR A 301 12.99 15.42 8.62
CA THR A 301 12.65 16.78 8.21
C THR A 301 13.38 17.15 6.91
N TYR A 302 12.64 17.54 5.88
CA TYR A 302 13.17 17.95 4.56
C TYR A 302 13.15 19.46 4.44
N THR A 303 14.31 20.09 4.64
CA THR A 303 14.39 21.56 4.81
C THR A 303 14.04 22.36 3.56
N LYS A 304 14.21 21.76 2.37
CA LYS A 304 13.83 22.41 1.09
C LYS A 304 12.38 22.17 0.68
N ILE A 305 11.63 21.37 1.47
CA ILE A 305 10.21 21.09 1.21
C ILE A 305 9.33 21.65 2.32
N ASP A 306 9.58 21.24 3.57
CA ASP A 306 8.86 21.70 4.76
C ASP A 306 9.83 21.74 5.97
N PRO A 307 10.54 22.87 6.19
CA PRO A 307 11.53 22.97 7.27
C PRO A 307 10.91 22.98 8.68
N LYS A 308 9.58 23.11 8.79
CA LYS A 308 8.89 23.23 10.08
C LYS A 308 8.32 21.91 10.58
N ASN A 309 8.12 20.95 9.69
CA ASN A 309 7.49 19.68 10.02
C ASN A 309 8.33 18.50 9.53
N ARG A 310 8.40 17.45 10.34
CA ARG A 310 8.81 16.13 9.86
C ARG A 310 7.87 15.66 8.77
N ALA A 311 8.34 14.90 7.79
CA ALA A 311 7.53 14.43 6.66
C ALA A 311 6.21 13.79 7.12
N VAL A 312 6.27 12.92 8.13
CA VAL A 312 5.12 12.25 8.73
C VAL A 312 4.06 13.21 9.32
N PHE A 313 4.38 14.49 9.53
CA PHE A 313 3.46 15.51 10.03
C PHE A 313 3.27 16.68 9.05
N SER A 314 3.74 16.54 7.82
CA SER A 314 3.75 17.60 6.81
C SER A 314 2.56 17.50 5.85
N PRO A 315 1.59 18.43 5.89
CA PRO A 315 0.56 18.53 4.86
C PRO A 315 1.13 18.80 3.46
N THR A 316 2.28 19.48 3.38
CA THR A 316 2.97 19.74 2.12
C THR A 316 3.45 18.45 1.48
N ILE A 317 4.05 17.54 2.26
CA ILE A 317 4.58 16.27 1.75
C ILE A 317 3.44 15.28 1.49
N ILE A 318 2.55 15.07 2.46
CA ILE A 318 1.47 14.07 2.32
C ILE A 318 0.38 14.57 1.38
N GLY A 319 -0.18 15.75 1.65
CA GLY A 319 -1.27 16.32 0.87
C GLY A 319 -0.81 16.87 -0.48
N GLY A 320 0.25 17.68 -0.47
CA GLY A 320 0.75 18.37 -1.65
C GLY A 320 1.49 17.46 -2.63
N MET A 321 2.58 16.82 -2.18
CA MET A 321 3.42 16.02 -3.07
C MET A 321 2.80 14.64 -3.36
N LEU A 322 2.54 13.84 -2.30
CA LEU A 322 2.11 12.45 -2.52
C LEU A 322 0.70 12.37 -3.12
N ARG A 323 -0.27 13.08 -2.54
CA ARG A 323 -1.65 13.03 -3.05
C ARG A 323 -1.88 13.96 -4.23
N GLY A 324 -1.27 15.16 -4.22
CA GLY A 324 -1.41 16.16 -5.28
C GLY A 324 -0.54 15.86 -6.50
N ASP A 325 0.78 15.94 -6.36
CA ASP A 325 1.70 15.85 -7.50
C ASP A 325 1.79 14.42 -8.07
N LEU A 326 1.88 13.40 -7.19
CA LEU A 326 1.93 11.98 -7.61
C LEU A 326 0.56 11.32 -7.76
N GLY A 327 -0.53 11.99 -7.39
CA GLY A 327 -1.90 11.50 -7.57
C GLY A 327 -2.23 10.25 -6.73
N PHE A 328 -1.51 9.98 -5.63
CA PHE A 328 -1.73 8.76 -4.86
C PHE A 328 -3.05 8.78 -4.08
N GLY A 329 -4.00 7.97 -4.54
CA GLY A 329 -5.32 7.80 -3.92
C GLY A 329 -5.40 6.70 -2.86
N GLY A 330 -4.35 5.87 -2.71
CA GLY A 330 -4.30 4.72 -1.80
C GLY A 330 -4.08 5.11 -0.33
N VAL A 331 -3.71 4.12 0.47
CA VAL A 331 -3.51 4.27 1.92
C VAL A 331 -2.11 4.82 2.22
N VAL A 332 -2.05 5.92 2.96
CA VAL A 332 -0.79 6.50 3.45
C VAL A 332 -0.54 6.02 4.87
N ILE A 333 0.63 5.45 5.12
CA ILE A 333 1.02 4.88 6.41
C ILE A 333 2.27 5.56 6.96
N THR A 334 2.40 5.69 8.28
CA THR A 334 3.64 6.20 8.90
C THR A 334 4.73 5.13 8.88
N ASP A 335 6.00 5.54 8.95
CA ASP A 335 7.03 4.75 9.61
C ASP A 335 6.68 4.57 11.10
N ASP A 336 7.44 3.76 11.88
CA ASP A 336 7.10 3.56 13.30
C ASP A 336 7.20 4.87 14.10
N VAL A 337 6.06 5.41 14.48
CA VAL A 337 6.01 6.57 15.38
C VAL A 337 5.79 6.21 16.84
N GLY A 338 5.79 4.91 17.16
CA GLY A 338 5.66 4.41 18.53
C GLY A 338 7.01 4.31 19.26
N ALA A 339 8.05 3.84 18.58
CA ALA A 339 9.35 3.54 19.18
C ALA A 339 10.50 4.42 18.65
N ALA A 340 10.39 4.96 17.42
CA ALA A 340 11.44 5.74 16.77
C ALA A 340 11.89 6.94 17.61
N ALA A 341 13.22 7.11 17.73
CA ALA A 341 13.85 8.20 18.49
C ALA A 341 13.51 9.58 17.90
N GLU A 342 13.40 9.67 16.57
CA GLU A 342 13.14 10.92 15.84
C GLU A 342 11.85 11.61 16.31
N VAL A 343 10.82 10.87 16.67
CA VAL A 343 9.52 11.42 17.09
C VAL A 343 9.29 11.32 18.61
N ALA A 344 10.27 10.88 19.38
CA ALA A 344 10.11 10.62 20.82
C ALA A 344 9.70 11.87 21.63
N SER A 345 10.11 13.06 21.20
CA SER A 345 9.76 14.34 21.83
C SER A 345 8.29 14.74 21.63
N VAL A 346 7.56 14.12 20.67
CA VAL A 346 6.16 14.41 20.41
C VAL A 346 5.29 13.46 21.25
N PRO A 347 4.33 13.95 22.06
CA PRO A 347 3.43 13.08 22.81
C PRO A 347 2.69 12.08 21.91
N ALA A 348 2.56 10.82 22.36
CA ALA A 348 2.04 9.72 21.51
C ALA A 348 0.68 10.03 20.85
N GLY A 349 -0.26 10.60 21.60
CA GLY A 349 -1.55 11.01 21.04
C GLY A 349 -1.43 12.06 19.94
N GLN A 350 -0.46 12.99 20.08
CA GLN A 350 -0.22 14.02 19.08
C GLN A 350 0.46 13.46 17.81
N ARG A 351 1.25 12.38 17.91
CA ARG A 351 1.81 11.71 16.72
C ARG A 351 0.69 11.23 15.81
N ALA A 352 -0.34 10.59 16.39
CA ALA A 352 -1.49 10.12 15.65
C ALA A 352 -2.35 11.27 15.08
N THR A 353 -2.70 12.25 15.92
CA THR A 353 -3.58 13.35 15.47
C THR A 353 -2.90 14.26 14.43
N ARG A 354 -1.61 14.53 14.55
CA ARG A 354 -0.86 15.33 13.56
C ARG A 354 -0.73 14.61 12.22
N PHE A 355 -0.47 13.30 12.24
CA PHE A 355 -0.37 12.53 11.00
C PHE A 355 -1.70 12.49 10.24
N VAL A 356 -2.81 12.18 10.93
CA VAL A 356 -4.14 12.18 10.29
C VAL A 356 -4.52 13.58 9.82
N ALA A 357 -4.23 14.62 10.59
CA ALA A 357 -4.47 16.01 10.17
C ALA A 357 -3.65 16.40 8.91
N ALA A 358 -2.46 15.84 8.72
CA ALA A 358 -1.64 16.06 7.54
C ALA A 358 -2.12 15.30 6.28
N GLY A 359 -3.14 14.44 6.40
CA GLY A 359 -3.70 13.65 5.28
C GLY A 359 -3.31 12.17 5.27
N GLY A 360 -2.65 11.69 6.33
CA GLY A 360 -2.28 10.28 6.51
C GLY A 360 -3.45 9.41 6.97
N ASP A 361 -3.28 8.10 6.88
CA ASP A 361 -4.35 7.13 7.14
C ASP A 361 -4.01 6.14 8.27
N ILE A 362 -2.89 5.44 8.20
CA ILE A 362 -2.53 4.43 9.20
C ILE A 362 -1.30 4.87 9.99
N VAL A 363 -1.43 4.86 11.31
CA VAL A 363 -0.35 5.17 12.26
C VAL A 363 0.24 3.86 12.77
N ILE A 364 1.52 3.60 12.50
CA ILE A 364 2.25 2.47 13.06
C ILE A 364 2.74 2.80 14.48
N THR A 365 2.51 1.89 15.41
CA THR A 365 3.16 1.88 16.72
C THR A 365 3.70 0.49 17.06
N ALA A 366 5.02 0.32 17.04
CA ALA A 366 5.67 -0.89 17.51
C ALA A 366 5.42 -1.14 19.01
N LYS A 367 5.14 -0.10 19.78
CA LYS A 367 4.79 -0.18 21.21
C LYS A 367 3.28 -0.33 21.38
N ALA A 368 2.78 -1.54 21.53
CA ALA A 368 1.35 -1.83 21.71
C ALA A 368 0.70 -1.03 22.84
N SER A 369 1.42 -0.71 23.91
CA SER A 369 0.94 0.09 25.05
C SER A 369 0.48 1.51 24.66
N LEU A 370 0.93 2.06 23.52
CA LEU A 370 0.54 3.39 23.05
C LEU A 370 -0.78 3.40 22.27
N THR A 371 -1.28 2.24 21.84
CA THR A 371 -2.49 2.11 21.01
C THR A 371 -3.69 2.83 21.63
N SER A 372 -3.98 2.57 22.89
CA SER A 372 -5.14 3.20 23.58
C SER A 372 -5.01 4.72 23.64
N THR A 373 -3.81 5.24 23.93
CA THR A 373 -3.53 6.69 23.98
C THR A 373 -3.75 7.34 22.62
N MET A 374 -3.26 6.72 21.54
CA MET A 374 -3.43 7.22 20.18
C MET A 374 -4.91 7.21 19.75
N VAL A 375 -5.62 6.11 19.97
CA VAL A 375 -7.07 6.01 19.67
C VAL A 375 -7.86 7.07 20.44
N THR A 376 -7.60 7.24 21.74
CA THR A 376 -8.29 8.23 22.57
C THR A 376 -8.04 9.65 22.08
N ALA A 377 -6.80 9.97 21.68
CA ALA A 377 -6.47 11.30 21.16
C ALA A 377 -7.15 11.59 19.81
N LEU A 378 -7.24 10.60 18.91
CA LEU A 378 -7.96 10.74 17.64
C LEU A 378 -9.45 11.03 17.88
N VAL A 379 -10.10 10.28 18.78
CA VAL A 379 -11.52 10.47 19.13
C VAL A 379 -11.74 11.86 19.74
N ALA A 380 -10.94 12.23 20.73
CA ALA A 380 -11.08 13.53 21.42
C ALA A 380 -10.92 14.70 20.45
N LYS A 381 -9.92 14.63 19.55
CA LYS A 381 -9.73 15.69 18.54
C LYS A 381 -10.89 15.74 17.55
N ALA A 382 -11.41 14.61 17.10
CA ALA A 382 -12.56 14.58 16.18
C ALA A 382 -13.84 15.15 16.81
N GLN A 383 -14.02 14.99 18.11
CA GLN A 383 -15.15 15.59 18.84
C GLN A 383 -15.06 17.12 18.95
N GLN A 384 -13.85 17.67 18.97
CA GLN A 384 -13.58 19.10 19.16
C GLN A 384 -13.41 19.87 17.84
N ASP A 385 -13.11 19.17 16.74
CA ASP A 385 -12.70 19.76 15.46
C ASP A 385 -13.42 19.05 14.31
N LYS A 386 -14.43 19.73 13.73
CA LYS A 386 -15.23 19.17 12.63
C LYS A 386 -14.43 18.90 11.36
N ALA A 387 -13.43 19.74 11.07
CA ALA A 387 -12.57 19.53 9.90
C ALA A 387 -11.70 18.28 10.08
N PHE A 388 -11.16 18.09 11.29
CA PHE A 388 -10.43 16.88 11.62
C PHE A 388 -11.34 15.64 11.62
N ALA A 389 -12.58 15.74 12.09
CA ALA A 389 -13.53 14.63 12.03
C ALA A 389 -13.80 14.18 10.59
N ALA A 390 -13.98 15.12 9.66
CA ALA A 390 -14.16 14.83 8.23
C ALA A 390 -12.89 14.18 7.63
N GLN A 391 -11.70 14.68 7.98
CA GLN A 391 -10.43 14.09 7.57
C GLN A 391 -10.27 12.66 8.10
N LEU A 392 -10.56 12.42 9.38
CA LEU A 392 -10.52 11.09 9.99
C LEU A 392 -11.47 10.13 9.27
N GLN A 393 -12.71 10.53 8.98
CA GLN A 393 -13.66 9.71 8.24
C GLN A 393 -13.15 9.38 6.82
N SER A 394 -12.54 10.36 6.14
CA SER A 394 -11.94 10.14 4.82
C SER A 394 -10.80 9.11 4.88
N SER A 395 -9.98 9.15 5.92
CA SER A 395 -8.90 8.18 6.17
C SER A 395 -9.46 6.78 6.47
N VAL A 396 -10.48 6.68 7.35
CA VAL A 396 -11.16 5.40 7.63
C VAL A 396 -11.77 4.82 6.35
N ARG A 397 -12.41 5.65 5.53
CA ARG A 397 -12.97 5.21 4.24
C ARG A 397 -11.92 4.60 3.33
N ARG A 398 -10.74 5.22 3.16
CA ARG A 398 -9.63 4.67 2.36
C ARG A 398 -9.16 3.32 2.91
N VAL A 399 -8.98 3.20 4.22
CA VAL A 399 -8.60 1.96 4.90
C VAL A 399 -9.64 0.86 4.68
N LEU A 400 -10.94 1.16 4.85
CA LEU A 400 -12.01 0.19 4.64
C LEU A 400 -12.15 -0.21 3.16
N THR A 401 -11.95 0.72 2.23
CA THR A 401 -11.95 0.43 0.78
C THR A 401 -10.82 -0.54 0.43
N LEU A 402 -9.59 -0.31 0.94
CA LEU A 402 -8.48 -1.24 0.74
C LEU A 402 -8.81 -2.62 1.34
N LYS A 403 -9.38 -2.67 2.55
CA LYS A 403 -9.81 -3.93 3.18
C LYS A 403 -10.87 -4.65 2.36
N GLN A 404 -11.85 -3.94 1.81
CA GLN A 404 -12.87 -4.50 0.93
C GLN A 404 -12.24 -5.12 -0.32
N ASN A 405 -11.36 -4.37 -1.00
CA ASN A 405 -10.69 -4.81 -2.22
C ASN A 405 -9.78 -6.03 -1.99
N ARG A 406 -9.31 -6.23 -0.76
CA ARG A 406 -8.44 -7.35 -0.37
C ARG A 406 -9.17 -8.46 0.41
N GLY A 407 -10.51 -8.46 0.42
CA GLY A 407 -11.30 -9.52 1.06
C GLY A 407 -11.23 -9.55 2.59
N LEU A 408 -10.79 -8.46 3.23
CA LEU A 408 -10.69 -8.32 4.69
C LEU A 408 -11.95 -7.70 5.32
N LEU A 409 -12.95 -7.37 4.51
CA LEU A 409 -14.22 -6.80 4.90
C LEU A 409 -15.31 -7.48 4.12
N SER A 410 -16.30 -8.07 4.82
CA SER A 410 -17.48 -8.67 4.21
C SER A 410 -18.71 -7.82 4.50
N CYS A 411 -19.46 -7.52 3.44
CA CYS A 411 -20.84 -7.10 3.55
C CYS A 411 -21.70 -8.33 3.30
N GLY A 412 -22.34 -8.80 4.36
CA GLY A 412 -23.22 -9.97 4.32
C GLY A 412 -24.37 -9.82 3.33
#